data_bb7c5925ba2a6fd55df62fd793c74380
#
_entry.id   bb7c5925ba2a6fd55df62fd793c74380
#
_cell.length_a   1.000
_cell.length_b   1.000
_cell.length_c   1.000
_cell.angle_alpha   90.00
_cell.angle_beta   90.00
_cell.angle_gamma   90.00
#
_symmetry.space_group_name_H-M   'P 1'
#
loop_
_entity.id
_entity.type
_entity.pdbx_description
1 polymer ?
#
loop_
_entity_poly.entity_id
_entity_poly.type
_entity_poly.pdbx_seq_one_letter_code
_entity_poly.pdbx_strand_id
1 'polypeptide(L)'
;ITKKEIFDRYCSWLFDILFEVEKRIDYTGYDEYQRRVMGFLSERLFRVWLIKQPEMISEIEMKQIEPQEFENAKKQVALVQRYVKLEMQPVINLFQSNADASSLIPDKKCQDDFEGKVPVWMCWWQGREQMPEMIRMCYESIKANLPEETVTIRFITLDNCLEYVTFSEQIIQKFDAGTISYTHLSDILRAELLYRYGGMWIDLTYLVTKPISRELFAQQRLCTIRFESPIWKDDVTQGRWSGNFWIAPKHHKLFEFMTIAFIYYWETQENQIDYYLIDYLISLAFEIDRKTEQELADCGYCAPAVYDLQKKINSLVSQERIQYYEQASGIYKLNRRMDYRKQNLIGEQTLYGYLTG
;
A
#
# COMPACT_ATOMS: atom_id res chain seq x y z
N ILE A 1 -1.31 23.73 20.60
CA ILE A 1 -0.88 24.57 21.76
C ILE A 1 -0.60 25.97 21.22
N THR A 2 -1.24 26.99 21.78
CA THR A 2 -1.07 28.36 21.33
C THR A 2 -1.00 29.30 22.55
N LYS A 3 -0.49 30.52 22.36
CA LYS A 3 -0.52 31.55 23.39
C LYS A 3 -1.96 32.02 23.60
N LYS A 4 -2.29 32.34 24.85
CA LYS A 4 -3.63 32.78 25.25
C LYS A 4 -4.15 33.94 24.39
N GLU A 5 -3.32 34.95 24.14
CA GLU A 5 -3.67 36.14 23.35
C GLU A 5 -4.05 35.77 21.88
N ILE A 6 -3.36 34.78 21.28
CA ILE A 6 -3.68 34.28 19.92
C ILE A 6 -4.99 33.55 19.94
N PHE A 7 -5.21 32.72 20.98
CA PHE A 7 -6.45 31.97 21.13
C PHE A 7 -7.66 32.91 21.34
N ASP A 8 -7.50 33.93 22.20
CA ASP A 8 -8.56 34.91 22.45
C ASP A 8 -8.93 35.68 21.17
N ARG A 9 -7.94 36.11 20.37
CA ARG A 9 -8.18 36.75 19.07
C ARG A 9 -8.92 35.81 18.10
N TYR A 10 -8.51 34.54 18.06
CA TYR A 10 -9.19 33.54 17.22
C TYR A 10 -10.65 33.34 17.64
N CYS A 11 -10.89 33.14 18.93
CA CYS A 11 -12.25 32.95 19.46
C CYS A 11 -13.14 34.16 19.16
N SER A 12 -12.66 35.38 19.42
CA SER A 12 -13.42 36.58 19.12
C SER A 12 -13.80 36.65 17.66
N TRP A 13 -12.85 36.49 16.74
CA TRP A 13 -13.10 36.51 15.29
C TRP A 13 -14.03 35.38 14.84
N LEU A 14 -13.86 34.17 15.36
CA LEU A 14 -14.67 33.02 15.00
C LEU A 14 -16.13 33.19 15.43
N PHE A 15 -16.35 33.56 16.69
CA PHE A 15 -17.70 33.67 17.24
C PHE A 15 -18.47 34.84 16.64
N ASP A 16 -17.82 35.96 16.29
CA ASP A 16 -18.45 37.06 15.56
C ASP A 16 -19.05 36.56 14.23
N ILE A 17 -18.30 35.70 13.49
CA ILE A 17 -18.79 35.12 12.24
C ILE A 17 -19.90 34.10 12.49
N LEU A 18 -19.71 33.19 13.44
CA LEU A 18 -20.66 32.12 13.71
C LEU A 18 -22.02 32.67 14.18
N PHE A 19 -22.02 33.67 15.05
CA PHE A 19 -23.28 34.33 15.49
C PHE A 19 -23.99 35.07 14.37
N GLU A 20 -23.26 35.68 13.43
CA GLU A 20 -23.90 36.29 12.25
C GLU A 20 -24.46 35.23 11.27
N VAL A 21 -23.80 34.09 11.12
CA VAL A 21 -24.30 32.99 10.32
C VAL A 21 -25.52 32.36 10.97
N GLU A 22 -25.51 32.14 12.28
CA GLU A 22 -26.63 31.58 13.04
C GLU A 22 -27.92 32.38 12.87
N LYS A 23 -27.82 33.69 12.83
CA LYS A 23 -28.99 34.58 12.59
C LYS A 23 -29.60 34.42 11.19
N ARG A 24 -28.87 33.86 10.23
CA ARG A 24 -29.24 33.79 8.80
C ARG A 24 -29.52 32.37 8.32
N ILE A 25 -29.19 31.36 9.09
CA ILE A 25 -29.46 29.95 8.75
C ILE A 25 -30.84 29.54 9.27
N ASP A 26 -31.63 28.98 8.39
CA ASP A 26 -32.88 28.30 8.75
C ASP A 26 -32.55 26.78 8.98
N TYR A 27 -32.68 26.34 10.21
CA TYR A 27 -32.49 24.95 10.60
C TYR A 27 -33.76 24.07 10.42
N THR A 28 -34.85 24.67 9.94
CA THR A 28 -36.12 23.97 9.71
C THR A 28 -35.90 22.94 8.59
N GLY A 29 -35.95 21.69 8.91
CA GLY A 29 -35.73 20.59 7.95
C GLY A 29 -34.33 19.98 7.95
N TYR A 30 -33.42 20.47 8.78
CA TYR A 30 -32.09 19.84 8.94
C TYR A 30 -32.20 18.53 9.74
N ASP A 31 -31.57 17.46 9.21
CA ASP A 31 -31.36 16.23 9.97
C ASP A 31 -30.30 16.41 11.07
N GLU A 32 -30.08 15.39 11.88
CA GLU A 32 -29.14 15.42 13.02
C GLU A 32 -27.69 15.72 12.58
N TYR A 33 -27.30 15.23 11.41
CA TYR A 33 -25.97 15.49 10.85
C TYR A 33 -25.83 16.94 10.34
N GLN A 34 -26.84 17.42 9.63
CA GLN A 34 -26.88 18.79 9.08
C GLN A 34 -26.91 19.85 10.19
N ARG A 35 -27.52 19.56 11.35
CA ARG A 35 -27.53 20.47 12.52
C ARG A 35 -26.12 20.73 13.07
N ARG A 36 -25.13 19.96 12.68
CA ARG A 36 -23.70 20.18 13.03
C ARG A 36 -23.02 21.22 12.13
N VAL A 37 -23.74 21.92 11.27
CA VAL A 37 -23.20 22.89 10.30
C VAL A 37 -22.28 23.93 10.93
N MET A 38 -22.57 24.39 12.15
CA MET A 38 -21.71 25.36 12.87
C MET A 38 -20.36 24.75 13.22
N GLY A 39 -20.32 23.49 13.61
CA GLY A 39 -19.09 22.75 13.84
C GLY A 39 -18.24 22.64 12.56
N PHE A 40 -18.86 22.22 11.45
CA PHE A 40 -18.17 22.13 10.17
C PHE A 40 -17.68 23.49 9.64
N LEU A 41 -18.46 24.54 9.89
CA LEU A 41 -18.06 25.90 9.51
C LEU A 41 -16.87 26.37 10.34
N SER A 42 -16.87 26.12 11.65
CA SER A 42 -15.78 26.51 12.54
C SER A 42 -14.45 25.82 12.16
N GLU A 43 -14.48 24.55 11.80
CA GLU A 43 -13.28 23.82 11.31
C GLU A 43 -12.70 24.46 10.04
N ARG A 44 -13.56 24.83 9.09
CA ARG A 44 -13.13 25.52 7.85
C ARG A 44 -12.60 26.92 8.11
N LEU A 45 -13.29 27.68 8.97
CA LEU A 45 -12.88 29.02 9.36
C LEU A 45 -11.56 29.02 10.10
N PHE A 46 -11.25 27.99 10.89
CA PHE A 46 -9.94 27.84 11.52
C PHE A 46 -8.79 27.87 10.50
N ARG A 47 -8.92 27.14 9.40
CA ARG A 47 -7.92 27.19 8.31
C ARG A 47 -7.79 28.57 7.68
N VAL A 48 -8.91 29.25 7.43
CA VAL A 48 -8.91 30.62 6.89
C VAL A 48 -8.22 31.59 7.85
N TRP A 49 -8.46 31.43 9.15
CA TRP A 49 -7.83 32.26 10.16
C TRP A 49 -6.31 32.03 10.20
N LEU A 50 -5.84 30.77 10.18
CA LEU A 50 -4.42 30.43 10.17
C LEU A 50 -3.67 31.05 8.98
N ILE A 51 -4.25 31.03 7.78
CA ILE A 51 -3.64 31.60 6.56
C ILE A 51 -3.42 33.13 6.71
N LYS A 52 -4.23 33.81 7.50
CA LYS A 52 -4.18 35.25 7.67
C LYS A 52 -3.32 35.71 8.86
N GLN A 53 -2.72 34.76 9.62
CA GLN A 53 -1.91 35.15 10.76
C GLN A 53 -0.46 35.42 10.36
N PRO A 54 0.16 36.47 10.90
CA PRO A 54 1.59 36.74 10.69
C PRO A 54 2.50 35.84 11.54
N GLU A 55 1.94 35.11 12.50
CA GLU A 55 2.68 34.25 13.40
C GLU A 55 3.14 32.97 12.68
N MET A 56 4.28 32.47 13.08
CA MET A 56 4.80 31.21 12.58
C MET A 56 3.94 30.05 13.07
N ILE A 57 3.37 29.28 12.13
CA ILE A 57 2.54 28.11 12.39
C ILE A 57 3.38 26.86 12.22
N SER A 58 3.44 26.03 13.26
CA SER A 58 4.02 24.70 13.21
C SER A 58 2.91 23.67 13.20
N GLU A 59 2.83 22.87 12.14
CA GLU A 59 1.97 21.71 12.12
C GLU A 59 2.65 20.56 12.84
N ILE A 60 2.02 20.06 13.91
CA ILE A 60 2.44 18.85 14.61
C ILE A 60 1.40 17.77 14.31
N GLU A 61 1.82 16.67 13.73
CA GLU A 61 0.94 15.52 13.57
C GLU A 61 0.60 14.95 14.95
N MET A 62 -0.62 15.21 15.44
CA MET A 62 -1.13 14.53 16.63
C MET A 62 -1.75 13.19 16.22
N LYS A 63 -1.06 12.10 16.50
CA LYS A 63 -1.69 10.79 16.56
C LYS A 63 -2.35 10.64 17.94
N GLN A 64 -3.64 10.92 18.02
CA GLN A 64 -4.44 10.48 19.14
C GLN A 64 -4.76 9.01 18.94
N ILE A 65 -3.93 8.12 19.46
CA ILE A 65 -4.22 6.70 19.55
C ILE A 65 -4.92 6.52 20.90
N GLU A 66 -6.23 6.32 20.89
CA GLU A 66 -6.93 5.85 22.06
C GLU A 66 -6.37 4.46 22.43
N PRO A 67 -5.79 4.24 23.61
CA PRO A 67 -5.20 2.95 23.98
C PRO A 67 -6.18 1.79 23.77
N GLN A 68 -7.48 2.01 24.03
CA GLN A 68 -8.52 1.01 23.84
C GLN A 68 -8.74 0.65 22.35
N GLU A 69 -8.65 1.61 21.42
CA GLU A 69 -8.77 1.33 19.99
C GLU A 69 -7.59 0.48 19.47
N PHE A 70 -6.40 0.75 19.97
CA PHE A 70 -5.21 -0.02 19.61
C PHE A 70 -5.32 -1.47 20.09
N GLU A 71 -5.74 -1.68 21.33
CA GLU A 71 -5.97 -3.02 21.89
C GLU A 71 -7.12 -3.76 21.17
N ASN A 72 -8.18 -3.05 20.80
CA ASN A 72 -9.27 -3.64 20.02
C ASN A 72 -8.81 -4.04 18.61
N ALA A 73 -8.00 -3.22 17.94
CA ALA A 73 -7.42 -3.54 16.63
C ALA A 73 -6.54 -4.79 16.70
N LYS A 74 -5.66 -4.90 17.71
CA LYS A 74 -4.85 -6.12 17.95
C LYS A 74 -5.69 -7.36 18.18
N LYS A 75 -6.76 -7.26 18.98
CA LYS A 75 -7.69 -8.37 19.22
C LYS A 75 -8.39 -8.80 17.93
N GLN A 76 -8.78 -7.84 17.10
CA GLN A 76 -9.41 -8.12 15.82
C GLN A 76 -8.43 -8.86 14.88
N VAL A 77 -7.20 -8.37 14.75
CA VAL A 77 -6.14 -9.03 13.95
C VAL A 77 -5.92 -10.46 14.44
N ALA A 78 -5.79 -10.68 15.76
CA ALA A 78 -5.58 -12.01 16.34
C ALA A 78 -6.77 -12.95 16.07
N LEU A 79 -7.99 -12.42 16.09
CA LEU A 79 -9.21 -13.20 15.82
C LEU A 79 -9.25 -13.65 14.35
N VAL A 80 -9.00 -12.72 13.42
CA VAL A 80 -8.95 -13.04 11.99
C VAL A 80 -7.81 -14.01 11.68
N GLN A 81 -6.62 -13.81 12.26
CA GLN A 81 -5.49 -14.74 12.12
C GLN A 81 -5.85 -16.16 12.57
N ARG A 82 -6.52 -16.28 13.71
CA ARG A 82 -6.97 -17.58 14.20
C ARG A 82 -7.99 -18.24 13.26
N TYR A 83 -8.94 -17.47 12.74
CA TYR A 83 -9.92 -17.97 11.79
C TYR A 83 -9.25 -18.43 10.50
N VAL A 84 -8.41 -17.59 9.88
CA VAL A 84 -7.68 -17.94 8.66
C VAL A 84 -6.83 -19.20 8.89
N LYS A 85 -6.18 -19.34 10.04
CA LYS A 85 -5.39 -20.53 10.38
C LYS A 85 -6.24 -21.80 10.45
N LEU A 86 -7.45 -21.73 11.00
CA LEU A 86 -8.38 -22.86 11.07
C LEU A 86 -8.85 -23.28 9.66
N GLU A 87 -9.26 -22.32 8.85
CA GLU A 87 -9.71 -22.56 7.47
C GLU A 87 -8.57 -23.11 6.58
N MET A 88 -7.33 -22.66 6.80
CA MET A 88 -6.15 -23.10 6.03
C MET A 88 -5.51 -24.38 6.58
N GLN A 89 -6.11 -25.05 7.58
CA GLN A 89 -5.48 -26.23 8.19
C GLN A 89 -5.13 -27.33 7.18
N PRO A 90 -5.94 -27.63 6.14
CA PRO A 90 -5.56 -28.62 5.13
C PRO A 90 -4.30 -28.23 4.36
N VAL A 91 -4.14 -26.95 3.98
CA VAL A 91 -2.95 -26.44 3.31
C VAL A 91 -1.73 -26.49 4.24
N ILE A 92 -1.91 -26.10 5.51
CA ILE A 92 -0.87 -26.16 6.54
C ILE A 92 -0.35 -27.60 6.69
N ASN A 93 -1.26 -28.55 6.83
CA ASN A 93 -0.89 -29.97 6.99
C ASN A 93 -0.15 -30.51 5.77
N LEU A 94 -0.54 -30.10 4.56
CA LEU A 94 0.15 -30.47 3.32
C LEU A 94 1.61 -30.03 3.36
N PHE A 95 1.89 -28.77 3.68
CA PHE A 95 3.26 -28.23 3.73
C PHE A 95 4.08 -28.83 4.89
N GLN A 96 3.46 -29.11 6.03
CA GLN A 96 4.11 -29.77 7.17
C GLN A 96 4.48 -31.22 6.90
N SER A 97 3.74 -31.91 6.01
CA SER A 97 4.05 -33.30 5.64
C SER A 97 5.22 -33.44 4.66
N ASN A 98 5.80 -32.32 4.19
CA ASN A 98 6.81 -32.28 3.13
C ASN A 98 6.36 -32.99 1.82
N ALA A 99 5.06 -33.10 1.57
CA ALA A 99 4.53 -33.60 0.31
C ALA A 99 4.80 -32.59 -0.82
N ASP A 100 4.95 -33.09 -2.04
CA ASP A 100 5.06 -32.23 -3.21
C ASP A 100 3.69 -31.59 -3.49
N ALA A 101 3.58 -30.33 -3.17
CA ALA A 101 2.36 -29.54 -3.32
C ALA A 101 2.28 -28.87 -4.70
N SER A 102 3.36 -28.87 -5.47
CA SER A 102 3.43 -28.17 -6.77
C SER A 102 2.40 -28.65 -7.79
N SER A 103 1.99 -29.91 -7.70
CA SER A 103 0.95 -30.51 -8.56
C SER A 103 -0.45 -29.90 -8.39
N LEU A 104 -0.71 -29.17 -7.28
CA LEU A 104 -1.95 -28.45 -7.04
C LEU A 104 -2.01 -27.10 -7.77
N ILE A 105 -0.88 -26.62 -8.27
CA ILE A 105 -0.83 -25.40 -9.06
C ILE A 105 -1.01 -25.81 -10.53
N PRO A 106 -2.08 -25.35 -11.22
CA PRO A 106 -2.37 -25.75 -12.59
C PRO A 106 -1.16 -25.52 -13.51
N ASP A 107 -0.86 -26.50 -14.36
CA ASP A 107 0.24 -26.38 -15.29
C ASP A 107 0.05 -25.19 -16.24
N LYS A 108 1.11 -24.46 -16.47
CA LYS A 108 1.21 -23.37 -17.42
C LYS A 108 2.48 -23.52 -18.25
N LYS A 109 2.34 -23.60 -19.57
CA LYS A 109 3.51 -23.46 -20.45
C LYS A 109 4.02 -22.03 -20.31
N CYS A 110 5.06 -21.88 -19.53
CA CYS A 110 5.69 -20.59 -19.31
C CYS A 110 6.38 -20.14 -20.60
N GLN A 111 6.10 -18.93 -21.05
CA GLN A 111 6.97 -18.24 -22.00
C GLN A 111 8.15 -17.67 -21.20
N ASP A 112 9.17 -18.47 -20.99
CA ASP A 112 10.34 -18.16 -20.15
C ASP A 112 11.38 -17.29 -20.88
N ASP A 113 11.01 -16.57 -21.93
CA ASP A 113 11.96 -15.77 -22.68
C ASP A 113 12.12 -14.37 -22.06
N PHE A 114 12.85 -14.32 -20.96
CA PHE A 114 13.32 -13.06 -20.34
C PHE A 114 14.74 -12.69 -20.80
N GLU A 115 15.27 -13.31 -21.83
CA GLU A 115 16.62 -13.06 -22.37
C GLU A 115 17.72 -13.13 -21.30
N GLY A 116 17.58 -14.02 -20.33
CA GLY A 116 18.50 -14.14 -19.19
C GLY A 116 18.37 -13.03 -18.14
N LYS A 117 17.41 -12.11 -18.28
CA LYS A 117 17.15 -11.04 -17.33
C LYS A 117 16.12 -11.45 -16.28
N VAL A 118 16.14 -10.76 -15.14
CA VAL A 118 15.16 -10.95 -14.07
C VAL A 118 13.88 -10.19 -14.39
N PRO A 119 12.68 -10.82 -14.38
CA PRO A 119 11.44 -10.12 -14.65
C PRO A 119 11.07 -9.16 -13.51
N VAL A 120 10.62 -7.97 -13.87
CA VAL A 120 10.00 -7.00 -12.95
C VAL A 120 8.54 -6.87 -13.31
N TRP A 121 7.69 -7.36 -12.43
CA TRP A 121 6.24 -7.43 -12.59
C TRP A 121 5.58 -6.15 -12.10
N MET A 122 4.87 -5.48 -12.98
CA MET A 122 4.06 -4.30 -12.70
C MET A 122 2.66 -4.52 -13.24
N CYS A 123 1.63 -4.24 -12.46
CA CYS A 123 0.25 -4.47 -12.86
C CYS A 123 -0.59 -3.20 -12.80
N TRP A 124 -1.28 -2.93 -13.90
CA TRP A 124 -2.41 -2.01 -13.96
C TRP A 124 -3.49 -2.63 -14.85
N TRP A 125 -4.53 -3.13 -14.24
CA TRP A 125 -5.53 -3.98 -14.87
C TRP A 125 -6.17 -3.37 -16.13
N GLN A 126 -6.36 -2.05 -16.12
CA GLN A 126 -7.01 -1.30 -17.21
C GLN A 126 -6.05 -0.92 -18.34
N GLY A 127 -4.78 -1.28 -18.25
CA GLY A 127 -3.76 -0.92 -19.24
C GLY A 127 -3.10 0.43 -19.02
N ARG A 128 -1.97 0.65 -19.71
CA ARG A 128 -1.12 1.85 -19.52
C ARG A 128 -1.85 3.14 -19.81
N GLU A 129 -2.72 3.17 -20.81
CA GLU A 129 -3.44 4.36 -21.23
C GLU A 129 -4.45 4.84 -20.19
N GLN A 130 -4.91 3.93 -19.32
CA GLN A 130 -5.86 4.22 -18.25
C GLN A 130 -5.19 4.56 -16.91
N MET A 131 -3.85 4.69 -16.88
CA MET A 131 -3.15 5.06 -15.65
C MET A 131 -3.43 6.53 -15.29
N PRO A 132 -3.90 6.83 -14.07
CA PRO A 132 -3.92 8.19 -13.56
C PRO A 132 -2.52 8.83 -13.55
N GLU A 133 -2.45 10.16 -13.56
CA GLU A 133 -1.19 10.90 -13.62
C GLU A 133 -0.18 10.47 -12.53
N MET A 134 -0.63 10.32 -11.29
CA MET A 134 0.21 9.86 -10.18
C MET A 134 0.77 8.45 -10.43
N ILE A 135 -0.03 7.52 -10.95
CA ILE A 135 0.43 6.16 -11.28
C ILE A 135 1.43 6.18 -12.44
N ARG A 136 1.19 7.02 -13.44
CA ARG A 136 2.13 7.21 -14.57
C ARG A 136 3.47 7.76 -14.10
N MET A 137 3.46 8.77 -13.23
CA MET A 137 4.67 9.30 -12.59
C MET A 137 5.45 8.21 -11.86
N CYS A 138 4.76 7.39 -11.05
CA CYS A 138 5.39 6.27 -10.36
C CYS A 138 5.97 5.24 -11.34
N TYR A 139 5.21 4.83 -12.37
CA TYR A 139 5.67 3.90 -13.39
C TYR A 139 6.95 4.38 -14.08
N GLU A 140 6.99 5.63 -14.54
CA GLU A 140 8.18 6.19 -15.19
C GLU A 140 9.36 6.31 -14.22
N SER A 141 9.11 6.65 -12.95
CA SER A 141 10.16 6.70 -11.93
C SER A 141 10.75 5.31 -11.63
N ILE A 142 9.92 4.28 -11.55
CA ILE A 142 10.40 2.89 -11.39
C ILE A 142 11.25 2.51 -12.60
N LYS A 143 10.73 2.71 -13.80
CA LYS A 143 11.43 2.37 -15.05
C LYS A 143 12.79 3.05 -15.15
N ALA A 144 12.86 4.35 -14.85
CA ALA A 144 14.11 5.13 -14.92
C ALA A 144 15.18 4.69 -13.91
N ASN A 145 14.78 4.03 -12.82
CA ASN A 145 15.68 3.62 -11.73
C ASN A 145 15.96 2.11 -11.68
N LEU A 146 15.43 1.33 -12.61
CA LEU A 146 15.76 -0.09 -12.74
C LEU A 146 17.06 -0.30 -13.51
N PRO A 147 17.88 -1.32 -13.14
CA PRO A 147 19.10 -1.66 -13.89
C PRO A 147 18.76 -2.42 -15.19
N GLU A 148 18.55 -1.70 -16.30
CA GLU A 148 18.03 -2.21 -17.59
C GLU A 148 18.82 -3.42 -18.15
N GLU A 149 20.12 -3.52 -17.85
CA GLU A 149 20.96 -4.65 -18.27
C GLU A 149 20.63 -5.94 -17.50
N THR A 150 20.11 -5.81 -16.28
CA THR A 150 19.87 -6.94 -15.37
C THR A 150 18.42 -7.41 -15.40
N VAL A 151 17.48 -6.47 -15.65
CA VAL A 151 16.04 -6.76 -15.50
C VAL A 151 15.27 -6.50 -16.78
N THR A 152 14.08 -7.11 -16.88
CA THR A 152 13.11 -6.85 -17.94
C THR A 152 11.75 -6.57 -17.35
N ILE A 153 11.11 -5.48 -17.77
CA ILE A 153 9.77 -5.11 -17.28
C ILE A 153 8.71 -5.96 -17.98
N ARG A 154 7.82 -6.55 -17.19
CA ARG A 154 6.60 -7.21 -17.62
C ARG A 154 5.39 -6.46 -17.07
N PHE A 155 4.69 -5.78 -17.95
CA PHE A 155 3.51 -4.99 -17.59
C PHE A 155 2.24 -5.83 -17.78
N ILE A 156 1.54 -6.09 -16.69
CA ILE A 156 0.37 -6.96 -16.66
C ILE A 156 -0.92 -6.15 -16.70
N THR A 157 -1.87 -6.61 -17.49
CA THR A 157 -3.22 -6.08 -17.67
C THR A 157 -4.23 -7.25 -17.63
N LEU A 158 -5.53 -6.96 -17.65
CA LEU A 158 -6.55 -7.99 -17.81
C LEU A 158 -6.37 -8.77 -19.11
N ASP A 159 -5.94 -8.11 -20.19
CA ASP A 159 -5.86 -8.74 -21.51
C ASP A 159 -4.72 -9.77 -21.62
N ASN A 160 -3.64 -9.58 -20.85
CA ASN A 160 -2.45 -10.43 -20.95
C ASN A 160 -2.12 -11.27 -19.72
N CYS A 161 -2.82 -11.08 -18.59
CA CYS A 161 -2.48 -11.79 -17.35
C CYS A 161 -2.50 -13.32 -17.52
N LEU A 162 -3.44 -13.82 -18.30
CA LEU A 162 -3.57 -15.27 -18.59
C LEU A 162 -2.46 -15.81 -19.50
N GLU A 163 -1.58 -14.99 -20.05
CA GLU A 163 -0.36 -15.46 -20.70
C GLU A 163 0.66 -15.99 -19.69
N TYR A 164 0.64 -15.47 -18.46
CA TYR A 164 1.61 -15.74 -17.41
C TYR A 164 1.09 -16.65 -16.29
N VAL A 165 -0.19 -16.54 -15.92
CA VAL A 165 -0.78 -17.26 -14.80
C VAL A 165 -2.04 -18.04 -15.22
N THR A 166 -2.50 -18.94 -14.34
CA THR A 166 -3.73 -19.71 -14.54
C THR A 166 -4.61 -19.56 -13.32
N PHE A 167 -5.57 -18.65 -13.35
CA PHE A 167 -6.55 -18.56 -12.27
C PHE A 167 -7.50 -19.77 -12.30
N SER A 168 -7.85 -20.29 -11.12
CA SER A 168 -8.88 -21.33 -11.02
C SER A 168 -10.23 -20.79 -11.49
N GLU A 169 -11.12 -21.69 -11.91
CA GLU A 169 -12.47 -21.31 -12.37
C GLU A 169 -13.22 -20.53 -11.29
N GLN A 170 -13.08 -20.91 -10.04
CA GLN A 170 -13.70 -20.24 -8.89
C GLN A 170 -13.19 -18.80 -8.71
N ILE A 171 -11.90 -18.57 -8.90
CA ILE A 171 -11.32 -17.21 -8.84
C ILE A 171 -11.91 -16.35 -9.97
N ILE A 172 -11.99 -16.87 -11.19
CA ILE A 172 -12.55 -16.15 -12.34
C ILE A 172 -14.02 -15.81 -12.08
N GLN A 173 -14.84 -16.81 -11.71
CA GLN A 173 -16.27 -16.61 -11.44
C GLN A 173 -16.52 -15.57 -10.33
N LYS A 174 -15.75 -15.63 -9.24
CA LYS A 174 -15.88 -14.67 -8.11
C LYS A 174 -15.35 -13.28 -8.45
N PHE A 175 -14.37 -13.18 -9.34
CA PHE A 175 -13.94 -11.90 -9.89
C PHE A 175 -15.00 -11.28 -10.81
N ASP A 176 -15.59 -12.04 -11.73
CA ASP A 176 -16.65 -11.58 -12.62
C ASP A 176 -17.92 -11.18 -11.84
N ALA A 177 -18.21 -11.88 -10.74
CA ALA A 177 -19.30 -11.53 -9.82
C ALA A 177 -18.99 -10.29 -8.94
N GLY A 178 -17.77 -9.74 -8.98
CA GLY A 178 -17.34 -8.59 -8.17
C GLY A 178 -17.01 -8.92 -6.69
N THR A 179 -16.97 -10.20 -6.33
CA THR A 179 -16.58 -10.64 -4.98
C THR A 179 -15.07 -10.46 -4.77
N ILE A 180 -14.27 -10.77 -5.79
CA ILE A 180 -12.82 -10.51 -5.80
C ILE A 180 -12.58 -9.13 -6.42
N SER A 181 -12.00 -8.22 -5.64
CA SER A 181 -11.63 -6.89 -6.14
C SER A 181 -10.36 -6.94 -7.00
N TYR A 182 -10.14 -5.93 -7.85
CA TYR A 182 -8.87 -5.77 -8.59
C TYR A 182 -7.63 -5.78 -7.69
N THR A 183 -7.72 -5.22 -6.50
CA THR A 183 -6.62 -5.21 -5.53
C THR A 183 -6.31 -6.64 -5.07
N HIS A 184 -7.34 -7.39 -4.70
CA HIS A 184 -7.17 -8.76 -4.26
C HIS A 184 -6.75 -9.71 -5.38
N LEU A 185 -7.27 -9.51 -6.61
CA LEU A 185 -6.79 -10.24 -7.78
C LEU A 185 -5.29 -9.98 -8.04
N SER A 186 -4.79 -8.76 -7.72
CA SER A 186 -3.35 -8.47 -7.79
C SER A 186 -2.54 -9.24 -6.74
N ASP A 187 -3.13 -9.53 -5.57
CA ASP A 187 -2.48 -10.35 -4.54
C ASP A 187 -2.32 -11.80 -4.99
N ILE A 188 -3.37 -12.35 -5.63
CA ILE A 188 -3.36 -13.71 -6.21
C ILE A 188 -2.36 -13.77 -7.38
N LEU A 189 -2.43 -12.82 -8.30
CA LEU A 189 -1.52 -12.70 -9.44
C LEU A 189 -0.05 -12.65 -9.00
N ARG A 190 0.25 -11.83 -8.01
CA ARG A 190 1.59 -11.64 -7.45
C ARG A 190 2.16 -12.94 -6.92
N ALA A 191 1.37 -13.70 -6.16
CA ALA A 191 1.80 -14.97 -5.60
C ALA A 191 2.20 -15.95 -6.71
N GLU A 192 1.37 -16.12 -7.72
CA GLU A 192 1.61 -17.07 -8.81
C GLU A 192 2.75 -16.63 -9.73
N LEU A 193 2.88 -15.33 -10.07
CA LEU A 193 4.00 -14.82 -10.87
C LEU A 193 5.34 -15.06 -10.18
N LEU A 194 5.44 -14.72 -8.89
CA LEU A 194 6.67 -14.89 -8.13
C LEU A 194 7.00 -16.37 -7.90
N TYR A 195 6.00 -17.24 -7.77
CA TYR A 195 6.22 -18.68 -7.74
C TYR A 195 6.77 -19.20 -9.06
N ARG A 196 6.08 -18.90 -10.18
CA ARG A 196 6.40 -19.49 -11.49
C ARG A 196 7.70 -18.97 -12.08
N TYR A 197 7.94 -17.69 -11.94
CA TYR A 197 9.02 -17.00 -12.64
C TYR A 197 10.06 -16.39 -11.71
N GLY A 198 9.72 -16.18 -10.44
CA GLY A 198 10.53 -15.36 -9.57
C GLY A 198 10.54 -13.88 -10.00
N GLY A 199 11.63 -13.20 -9.70
CA GLY A 199 11.85 -11.81 -10.06
C GLY A 199 11.33 -10.84 -9.02
N MET A 200 10.95 -9.65 -9.47
CA MET A 200 10.50 -8.57 -8.60
C MET A 200 9.04 -8.23 -8.88
N TRP A 201 8.22 -8.15 -7.84
CA TRP A 201 6.95 -7.46 -7.87
C TRP A 201 7.07 -6.09 -7.23
N ILE A 202 6.59 -5.06 -7.91
CA ILE A 202 6.49 -3.71 -7.36
C ILE A 202 5.15 -3.07 -7.75
N ASP A 203 4.38 -2.62 -6.75
CA ASP A 203 3.15 -1.88 -7.01
C ASP A 203 3.44 -0.56 -7.72
N LEU A 204 2.58 -0.20 -8.68
CA LEU A 204 2.66 1.07 -9.43
C LEU A 204 2.33 2.33 -8.59
N THR A 205 2.27 2.20 -7.29
CA THR A 205 2.13 3.32 -6.37
C THR A 205 3.45 3.66 -5.66
N TYR A 206 4.55 3.04 -6.07
CA TYR A 206 5.88 3.41 -5.61
C TYR A 206 6.50 4.49 -6.50
N LEU A 207 6.91 5.59 -5.88
CA LEU A 207 7.81 6.57 -6.49
C LEU A 207 9.25 6.17 -6.13
N VAL A 208 10.09 5.98 -7.13
CA VAL A 208 11.50 5.62 -6.96
C VAL A 208 12.36 6.81 -7.38
N THR A 209 13.19 7.32 -6.48
CA THR A 209 14.02 8.51 -6.70
C THR A 209 15.53 8.21 -6.74
N LYS A 210 15.91 6.93 -6.52
CA LYS A 210 17.28 6.45 -6.60
C LYS A 210 17.35 5.13 -7.37
N PRO A 211 18.47 4.84 -8.04
CA PRO A 211 18.68 3.57 -8.70
C PRO A 211 18.50 2.39 -7.74
N ILE A 212 17.70 1.40 -8.16
CA ILE A 212 17.54 0.13 -7.46
C ILE A 212 18.81 -0.70 -7.71
N SER A 213 19.45 -1.14 -6.62
CA SER A 213 20.73 -1.83 -6.70
C SER A 213 20.64 -3.16 -7.47
N ARG A 214 21.65 -3.42 -8.32
CA ARG A 214 21.81 -4.70 -9.04
C ARG A 214 21.98 -5.87 -8.09
N GLU A 215 22.62 -5.67 -6.94
CA GLU A 215 22.86 -6.70 -5.93
C GLU A 215 21.56 -7.29 -5.39
N LEU A 216 20.46 -6.53 -5.36
CA LEU A 216 19.15 -7.07 -4.96
C LEU A 216 18.66 -8.18 -5.90
N PHE A 217 19.00 -8.10 -7.18
CA PHE A 217 18.61 -9.10 -8.18
C PHE A 217 19.62 -10.25 -8.28
N ALA A 218 20.89 -9.98 -8.04
CA ALA A 218 21.97 -10.97 -8.15
C ALA A 218 21.91 -12.04 -7.03
N GLN A 219 21.37 -11.69 -5.87
CA GLN A 219 21.38 -12.57 -4.69
C GLN A 219 20.39 -13.73 -4.77
N GLN A 220 19.43 -13.70 -5.70
CA GLN A 220 18.39 -14.72 -5.90
C GLN A 220 17.78 -15.24 -4.58
N ARG A 221 17.51 -14.35 -3.65
CA ARG A 221 16.92 -14.65 -2.35
C ARG A 221 15.66 -13.83 -2.10
N LEU A 222 14.88 -14.28 -1.15
CA LEU A 222 13.66 -13.57 -0.74
C LEU A 222 14.02 -12.21 -0.15
N CYS A 223 13.38 -11.15 -0.68
CA CYS A 223 13.56 -9.79 -0.17
C CYS A 223 12.27 -8.99 -0.25
N THR A 224 12.03 -8.14 0.73
CA THR A 224 10.94 -7.17 0.77
C THR A 224 11.35 -5.94 1.57
N ILE A 225 10.55 -4.86 1.48
CA ILE A 225 10.75 -3.69 2.34
C ILE A 225 10.30 -4.03 3.76
N ARG A 226 11.15 -3.72 4.74
CA ARG A 226 10.89 -3.91 6.16
C ARG A 226 10.87 -2.57 6.90
N PHE A 227 10.23 -2.56 8.06
CA PHE A 227 10.12 -1.41 8.96
C PHE A 227 10.57 -1.82 10.36
N GLU A 228 11.07 -0.86 11.13
CA GLU A 228 11.50 -1.10 12.52
C GLU A 228 10.34 -1.33 13.49
N SER A 229 9.14 -0.88 13.13
CA SER A 229 7.94 -0.99 13.96
C SER A 229 6.68 -1.08 13.10
N PRO A 230 5.54 -1.54 13.66
CA PRO A 230 4.25 -1.52 12.98
C PRO A 230 3.91 -0.10 12.51
N ILE A 231 3.40 0.01 11.27
CA ILE A 231 3.03 1.30 10.66
C ILE A 231 1.61 1.71 11.05
N TRP A 232 0.73 0.73 11.20
CA TRP A 232 -0.69 0.90 11.52
C TRP A 232 -1.07 0.15 12.79
N LYS A 233 -2.17 0.54 13.41
CA LYS A 233 -2.68 -0.14 14.61
C LYS A 233 -3.17 -1.58 14.35
N ASP A 234 -3.59 -1.84 13.11
CA ASP A 234 -4.07 -3.13 12.59
C ASP A 234 -3.06 -3.81 11.67
N ASP A 235 -1.78 -3.49 11.81
CA ASP A 235 -0.69 -4.02 10.99
C ASP A 235 -0.42 -5.50 11.30
N VAL A 236 -0.93 -6.37 10.43
CA VAL A 236 -0.69 -7.84 10.48
C VAL A 236 0.79 -8.15 10.34
N THR A 237 1.51 -7.35 9.54
CA THR A 237 2.93 -7.59 9.21
C THR A 237 3.86 -7.33 10.38
N GLN A 238 3.46 -6.48 11.32
CA GLN A 238 4.29 -5.98 12.42
C GLN A 238 5.62 -5.38 11.92
N GLY A 239 5.63 -4.80 10.72
CA GLY A 239 6.80 -4.25 10.06
C GLY A 239 7.76 -5.27 9.44
N ARG A 240 7.46 -6.58 9.51
CA ARG A 240 8.36 -7.64 9.04
C ARG A 240 8.45 -7.74 7.53
N TRP A 241 7.39 -7.37 6.79
CA TRP A 241 7.34 -7.36 5.32
C TRP A 241 6.39 -6.30 4.79
N SER A 242 6.49 -6.04 3.49
CA SER A 242 5.58 -5.20 2.73
C SER A 242 4.95 -6.01 1.61
N GLY A 243 3.64 -6.31 1.69
CA GLY A 243 2.93 -7.15 0.73
C GLY A 243 2.99 -6.67 -0.72
N ASN A 244 3.37 -5.43 -0.95
CA ASN A 244 3.34 -4.75 -2.25
C ASN A 244 4.73 -4.53 -2.91
N PHE A 245 5.79 -5.10 -2.32
CA PHE A 245 7.15 -5.10 -2.85
C PHE A 245 7.84 -6.41 -2.49
N TRP A 246 8.21 -7.21 -3.49
CA TRP A 246 8.86 -8.50 -3.29
C TRP A 246 9.92 -8.74 -4.35
N ILE A 247 11.03 -9.36 -3.94
CA ILE A 247 11.98 -10.03 -4.83
C ILE A 247 12.09 -11.47 -4.35
N ALA A 248 11.99 -12.43 -5.27
CA ALA A 248 12.07 -13.83 -4.92
C ALA A 248 12.72 -14.65 -6.05
N PRO A 249 13.42 -15.74 -5.71
CA PRO A 249 13.80 -16.74 -6.70
C PRO A 249 12.55 -17.50 -7.19
N LYS A 250 12.66 -18.05 -8.39
CA LYS A 250 11.66 -18.96 -8.97
C LYS A 250 11.43 -20.16 -8.03
N HIS A 251 10.19 -20.59 -7.92
CA HIS A 251 9.78 -21.74 -7.07
C HIS A 251 10.07 -21.57 -5.57
N HIS A 252 10.11 -20.33 -5.09
CA HIS A 252 10.29 -20.07 -3.66
C HIS A 252 9.08 -20.58 -2.86
N LYS A 253 9.36 -21.28 -1.73
CA LYS A 253 8.35 -21.93 -0.89
C LYS A 253 7.26 -21.00 -0.36
N LEU A 254 7.59 -19.74 -0.05
CA LEU A 254 6.59 -18.74 0.36
C LEU A 254 5.52 -18.58 -0.72
N PHE A 255 5.94 -18.40 -1.98
CA PHE A 255 5.00 -18.15 -3.07
C PHE A 255 4.32 -19.43 -3.58
N GLU A 256 4.92 -20.60 -3.39
CA GLU A 256 4.25 -21.89 -3.54
C GLU A 256 3.07 -21.99 -2.55
N PHE A 257 3.36 -21.77 -1.26
CA PHE A 257 2.32 -21.75 -0.23
C PHE A 257 1.23 -20.72 -0.53
N MET A 258 1.61 -19.48 -0.86
CA MET A 258 0.65 -18.41 -1.16
C MET A 258 -0.28 -18.75 -2.33
N THR A 259 0.28 -19.30 -3.42
CA THR A 259 -0.50 -19.68 -4.60
C THR A 259 -1.52 -20.75 -4.27
N ILE A 260 -1.10 -21.82 -3.58
CA ILE A 260 -1.99 -22.92 -3.17
C ILE A 260 -3.04 -22.42 -2.15
N ALA A 261 -2.61 -21.58 -1.19
CA ALA A 261 -3.52 -21.02 -0.19
C ALA A 261 -4.61 -20.15 -0.82
N PHE A 262 -4.30 -19.34 -1.82
CA PHE A 262 -5.32 -18.56 -2.54
C PHE A 262 -6.26 -19.44 -3.35
N ILE A 263 -5.76 -20.47 -4.06
CA ILE A 263 -6.60 -21.43 -4.78
C ILE A 263 -7.57 -22.08 -3.79
N TYR A 264 -7.05 -22.68 -2.71
CA TYR A 264 -7.85 -23.37 -1.70
C TYR A 264 -8.86 -22.42 -1.02
N TYR A 265 -8.41 -21.21 -0.66
CA TYR A 265 -9.29 -20.21 -0.03
C TYR A 265 -10.52 -19.92 -0.92
N TRP A 266 -10.30 -19.65 -2.20
CA TRP A 266 -11.40 -19.29 -3.10
C TRP A 266 -12.22 -20.50 -3.61
N GLU A 267 -11.72 -21.70 -3.43
CA GLU A 267 -12.51 -22.92 -3.62
C GLU A 267 -13.47 -23.17 -2.44
N THR A 268 -13.10 -22.74 -1.22
CA THR A 268 -13.83 -23.06 0.01
C THR A 268 -14.58 -21.89 0.62
N GLN A 269 -14.18 -20.64 0.34
CA GLN A 269 -14.76 -19.43 0.93
C GLN A 269 -15.54 -18.60 -0.09
N GLU A 270 -16.70 -18.08 0.33
CA GLU A 270 -17.55 -17.25 -0.54
C GLU A 270 -17.14 -15.77 -0.56
N ASN A 271 -16.52 -15.27 0.50
CA ASN A 271 -16.15 -13.86 0.63
C ASN A 271 -14.74 -13.71 1.17
N GLN A 272 -14.11 -12.58 0.85
CA GLN A 272 -12.84 -12.20 1.45
C GLN A 272 -13.08 -11.80 2.92
N ILE A 273 -12.45 -12.51 3.85
CA ILE A 273 -12.65 -12.29 5.29
C ILE A 273 -12.11 -10.93 5.76
N ASP A 274 -11.01 -10.48 5.15
CA ASP A 274 -10.34 -9.23 5.51
C ASP A 274 -9.55 -8.69 4.32
N TYR A 275 -9.38 -7.37 4.26
CA TYR A 275 -8.59 -6.70 3.22
C TYR A 275 -7.13 -7.19 3.19
N TYR A 276 -6.57 -7.52 4.35
CA TYR A 276 -5.19 -7.98 4.52
C TYR A 276 -5.04 -9.50 4.45
N LEU A 277 -5.93 -10.21 3.75
CA LEU A 277 -5.86 -11.68 3.63
C LEU A 277 -4.47 -12.16 3.20
N ILE A 278 -3.82 -11.47 2.27
CA ILE A 278 -2.44 -11.79 1.85
C ILE A 278 -1.47 -11.80 3.04
N ASP A 279 -1.57 -10.83 3.93
CA ASP A 279 -0.65 -10.70 5.08
C ASP A 279 -0.92 -11.78 6.13
N TYR A 280 -2.18 -12.18 6.32
CA TYR A 280 -2.52 -13.32 7.17
C TYR A 280 -1.94 -14.64 6.62
N LEU A 281 -2.02 -14.86 5.31
CA LEU A 281 -1.44 -16.05 4.68
C LEU A 281 0.09 -16.05 4.75
N ILE A 282 0.75 -14.92 4.52
CA ILE A 282 2.21 -14.80 4.70
C ILE A 282 2.61 -15.11 6.15
N SER A 283 1.85 -14.58 7.12
CA SER A 283 2.10 -14.89 8.53
C SER A 283 2.01 -16.39 8.81
N LEU A 284 1.05 -17.10 8.23
CA LEU A 284 0.94 -18.56 8.34
C LEU A 284 2.13 -19.29 7.69
N ALA A 285 2.57 -18.83 6.50
CA ALA A 285 3.75 -19.42 5.84
C ALA A 285 4.99 -19.35 6.75
N PHE A 286 5.19 -18.24 7.45
CA PHE A 286 6.30 -18.08 8.39
C PHE A 286 6.16 -18.93 9.66
N GLU A 287 4.94 -19.19 10.12
CA GLU A 287 4.70 -20.13 11.21
C GLU A 287 5.07 -21.57 10.82
N ILE A 288 4.85 -21.94 9.55
CA ILE A 288 5.13 -23.28 9.02
C ILE A 288 6.62 -23.45 8.72
N ASP A 289 7.24 -22.46 8.09
CA ASP A 289 8.64 -22.48 7.66
C ASP A 289 9.43 -21.30 8.24
N ARG A 290 10.03 -21.52 9.42
CA ARG A 290 10.87 -20.53 10.10
C ARG A 290 12.12 -20.15 9.31
N LYS A 291 12.57 -20.99 8.39
CA LYS A 291 13.69 -20.68 7.50
C LYS A 291 13.35 -19.50 6.58
N THR A 292 12.15 -19.52 5.99
CA THR A 292 11.68 -18.44 5.15
C THR A 292 11.60 -17.11 5.91
N GLU A 293 11.15 -17.13 7.18
CA GLU A 293 11.13 -15.93 8.01
C GLU A 293 12.56 -15.42 8.30
N GLN A 294 13.51 -16.32 8.58
CA GLN A 294 14.91 -15.96 8.82
C GLN A 294 15.59 -15.41 7.56
N GLU A 295 15.38 -16.03 6.41
CA GLU A 295 15.87 -15.54 5.11
C GLU A 295 15.43 -14.10 4.85
N LEU A 296 14.15 -13.80 5.14
CA LEU A 296 13.62 -12.46 5.01
C LEU A 296 14.24 -11.48 6.02
N ALA A 297 14.48 -11.95 7.26
CA ALA A 297 15.17 -11.16 8.27
C ALA A 297 16.59 -10.78 7.83
N ASP A 298 17.29 -11.71 7.19
CA ASP A 298 18.67 -11.55 6.72
C ASP A 298 18.78 -10.67 5.45
N CYS A 299 17.69 -10.48 4.71
CA CYS A 299 17.66 -9.61 3.52
C CYS A 299 18.01 -8.15 3.86
N GLY A 300 17.57 -7.66 5.02
CA GLY A 300 17.99 -6.37 5.56
C GLY A 300 17.56 -5.12 4.76
N TYR A 301 16.70 -5.25 3.73
CA TYR A 301 16.25 -4.09 2.96
C TYR A 301 15.21 -3.30 3.75
N CYS A 302 15.66 -2.19 4.32
CA CYS A 302 14.85 -1.30 5.14
C CYS A 302 14.67 0.05 4.45
N ALA A 303 13.42 0.54 4.41
CA ALA A 303 13.08 1.85 3.87
C ALA A 303 12.20 2.62 4.87
N PRO A 304 12.79 3.16 5.96
CA PRO A 304 12.04 3.73 7.08
C PRO A 304 11.16 4.91 6.68
N ALA A 305 11.56 5.70 5.66
CA ALA A 305 10.82 6.86 5.17
C ALA A 305 9.84 6.54 4.03
N VAL A 306 9.56 5.25 3.75
CA VAL A 306 8.76 4.84 2.58
C VAL A 306 7.36 5.47 2.54
N TYR A 307 6.73 5.74 3.69
CA TYR A 307 5.41 6.38 3.77
C TYR A 307 5.45 7.89 4.09
N ASP A 308 6.63 8.49 4.23
CA ASP A 308 6.73 9.89 4.67
C ASP A 308 6.33 10.87 3.56
N LEU A 309 6.74 10.59 2.32
CA LEU A 309 6.43 11.47 1.19
C LEU A 309 4.93 11.66 1.01
N GLN A 310 4.12 10.59 1.11
CA GLN A 310 2.67 10.69 0.94
C GLN A 310 2.02 11.67 1.93
N LYS A 311 2.56 11.81 3.15
CA LYS A 311 2.04 12.72 4.18
C LYS A 311 2.33 14.18 3.85
N LYS A 312 3.38 14.44 3.06
CA LYS A 312 3.89 15.78 2.73
C LYS A 312 3.77 16.12 1.24
N ILE A 313 3.21 15.24 0.42
CA ILE A 313 3.17 15.37 -1.05
C ILE A 313 2.50 16.67 -1.53
N ASN A 314 1.50 17.17 -0.80
CA ASN A 314 0.80 18.42 -1.09
C ASN A 314 1.37 19.65 -0.36
N SER A 315 2.48 19.49 0.38
CA SER A 315 3.15 20.65 0.99
C SER A 315 3.93 21.45 -0.05
N LEU A 316 4.23 22.70 0.26
CA LEU A 316 4.99 23.58 -0.64
C LEU A 316 6.35 23.00 -0.97
N VAL A 317 6.75 23.14 -2.21
CA VAL A 317 8.08 22.76 -2.65
C VAL A 317 9.13 23.64 -1.97
N SER A 318 10.22 23.03 -1.52
CA SER A 318 11.42 23.73 -1.05
C SER A 318 12.65 22.91 -1.40
N GLN A 319 13.79 23.57 -1.58
CA GLN A 319 15.04 22.90 -1.93
C GLN A 319 15.45 21.87 -0.88
N GLU A 320 15.24 22.17 0.39
CA GLU A 320 15.52 21.26 1.50
C GLU A 320 14.68 19.98 1.44
N ARG A 321 13.36 20.09 1.12
CA ARG A 321 12.47 18.94 0.99
C ARG A 321 12.83 18.09 -0.22
N ILE A 322 13.15 18.72 -1.35
CA ILE A 322 13.60 18.01 -2.55
C ILE A 322 14.83 17.17 -2.21
N GLN A 323 15.87 17.79 -1.64
CA GLN A 323 17.10 17.09 -1.25
C GLN A 323 16.83 15.96 -0.24
N TYR A 324 15.96 16.19 0.73
CA TYR A 324 15.58 15.15 1.68
C TYR A 324 15.00 13.91 0.98
N TYR A 325 13.98 14.10 0.11
CA TYR A 325 13.34 12.97 -0.57
C TYR A 325 14.18 12.35 -1.68
N GLU A 326 15.11 13.07 -2.25
CA GLU A 326 16.12 12.50 -3.15
C GLU A 326 17.15 11.65 -2.41
N GLN A 327 17.45 11.94 -1.16
CA GLN A 327 18.54 11.31 -0.39
C GLN A 327 18.08 10.28 0.65
N ALA A 328 16.87 10.35 1.16
CA ALA A 328 16.39 9.47 2.22
C ALA A 328 16.23 8.00 1.76
N SER A 329 15.03 7.45 1.73
CA SER A 329 14.81 6.03 1.36
C SER A 329 15.04 5.73 -0.11
N GLY A 330 14.86 6.71 -1.01
CA GLY A 330 14.92 6.51 -2.47
C GLY A 330 13.75 5.72 -3.04
N ILE A 331 12.83 5.25 -2.20
CA ILE A 331 11.59 4.56 -2.58
C ILE A 331 10.46 4.99 -1.64
N TYR A 332 9.33 5.42 -2.19
CA TYR A 332 8.21 6.00 -1.44
C TYR A 332 6.90 5.42 -1.92
N LYS A 333 6.09 4.89 -0.99
CA LYS A 333 4.75 4.40 -1.27
C LYS A 333 3.75 5.55 -1.23
N LEU A 334 3.00 5.73 -2.30
CA LEU A 334 1.93 6.71 -2.41
C LEU A 334 0.56 6.02 -2.33
N ASN A 335 -0.47 6.77 -1.95
CA ASN A 335 -1.83 6.26 -1.84
C ASN A 335 -2.70 6.81 -2.98
N ARG A 336 -3.13 5.95 -3.91
CA ARG A 336 -3.95 6.33 -5.08
C ARG A 336 -5.31 6.99 -4.74
N ARG A 337 -5.74 6.91 -3.48
CA ARG A 337 -7.01 7.51 -3.02
C ARG A 337 -6.84 8.91 -2.43
N MET A 338 -5.61 9.42 -2.35
CA MET A 338 -5.37 10.78 -1.88
C MET A 338 -5.67 11.79 -2.97
N ASP A 339 -6.05 13.00 -2.54
CA ASP A 339 -6.16 14.17 -3.41
C ASP A 339 -4.75 14.76 -3.62
N TYR A 340 -4.26 14.69 -4.86
CA TYR A 340 -2.96 15.21 -5.25
C TYR A 340 -3.12 16.57 -5.93
N ARG A 341 -2.41 17.58 -5.44
CA ARG A 341 -2.52 18.96 -5.90
C ARG A 341 -1.20 19.47 -6.41
N LYS A 342 -1.15 19.95 -7.65
CA LYS A 342 0.04 20.58 -8.23
C LYS A 342 0.36 21.92 -7.61
N GLN A 343 -0.66 22.62 -7.16
CA GLN A 343 -0.57 23.92 -6.49
C GLN A 343 -1.46 23.94 -5.23
N ASN A 344 -1.06 24.74 -4.26
CA ASN A 344 -1.90 25.02 -3.11
C ASN A 344 -3.03 26.01 -3.47
N LEU A 345 -3.82 26.39 -2.48
CA LEU A 345 -5.00 27.29 -2.69
C LEU A 345 -4.63 28.71 -3.16
N ILE A 346 -3.38 29.13 -3.03
CA ILE A 346 -2.88 30.45 -3.45
C ILE A 346 -1.96 30.38 -4.66
N GLY A 347 -1.93 29.23 -5.37
CA GLY A 347 -1.21 29.07 -6.63
C GLY A 347 0.29 28.71 -6.49
N GLU A 348 0.78 28.45 -5.30
CA GLU A 348 2.19 28.03 -5.10
C GLU A 348 2.36 26.53 -5.35
N GLN A 349 3.48 26.15 -5.97
CA GLN A 349 3.78 24.80 -6.35
C GLN A 349 3.97 23.88 -5.13
N THR A 350 3.33 22.71 -5.16
CA THR A 350 3.50 21.64 -4.18
C THR A 350 4.63 20.68 -4.59
N LEU A 351 5.02 19.78 -3.66
CA LEU A 351 5.92 18.68 -4.02
C LEU A 351 5.35 17.80 -5.13
N TYR A 352 4.04 17.52 -5.12
CA TYR A 352 3.41 16.79 -6.21
C TYR A 352 3.52 17.52 -7.55
N GLY A 353 3.27 18.83 -7.56
CA GLY A 353 3.41 19.67 -8.75
C GLY A 353 4.84 19.70 -9.29
N TYR A 354 5.85 19.68 -8.40
CA TYR A 354 7.26 19.57 -8.79
C TYR A 354 7.60 18.20 -9.40
N LEU A 355 7.10 17.12 -8.81
CA LEU A 355 7.39 15.74 -9.24
C LEU A 355 6.67 15.34 -10.55
N THR A 356 5.60 16.02 -10.90
CA THR A 356 4.82 15.74 -12.13
C THR A 356 5.11 16.70 -13.29
N GLY A 357 5.91 17.71 -13.08
CA GLY A 357 6.32 18.70 -14.09
C GLY A 357 5.32 19.84 -14.19
#